data_1631a79ea2dd23d9d012638c1ffe87d5
#
_entry.id   1631a79ea2dd23d9d012638c1ffe87d5
#
_cell.length_a   1.000
_cell.length_b   1.000
_cell.length_c   1.000
_cell.angle_alpha   90.00
_cell.angle_beta   90.00
_cell.angle_gamma   90.00
#
_symmetry.space_group_name_H-M   'P 1'
#
loop_
_entity.id
_entity.type
_entity.pdbx_description
1 polymer ?
#
loop_
_entity_poly.entity_id
_entity_poly.type
_entity_poly.pdbx_seq_one_letter_code
_entity_poly.pdbx_strand_id
1 'polypeptide(L)'
;PRMTLVCSERFTKDGLKEDFYDEAWNHLEVKRPVHGNAVFPIERPKQYELMKELVAKLSEKMPFARIDFYEVNEKVYFGEITFYPASGFEGFIPEEWDLKLGNWIKLPSVCGGGYRLNSDVCSITIASSYYNHKQTKALVDYKFFCFQGVAESVMVCTERETGHPKFYFFDKEWNLKKYNIRGKEAPEGFTLPKPDCIDEM
;
A
#
# COMPACT_ATOMS: atom_id res chain seq x y z
N PRO A 1 -3.56 2.78 -17.14
CA PRO A 1 -2.48 2.20 -16.33
C PRO A 1 -1.19 2.14 -17.13
N ARG A 2 -0.05 2.15 -16.44
CA ARG A 2 1.27 2.02 -17.11
C ARG A 2 1.82 0.60 -17.07
N MET A 3 1.38 -0.16 -16.09
CA MET A 3 1.86 -1.50 -15.83
C MET A 3 0.78 -2.28 -15.08
N THR A 4 0.68 -3.56 -15.34
CA THR A 4 -0.22 -4.49 -14.65
C THR A 4 0.61 -5.52 -13.92
N LEU A 5 0.38 -5.67 -12.62
CA LEU A 5 0.89 -6.75 -11.80
C LEU A 5 -0.15 -7.86 -11.72
N VAL A 6 0.24 -9.08 -12.05
CA VAL A 6 -0.59 -10.26 -11.88
C VAL A 6 -0.06 -11.11 -10.74
N CYS A 7 -0.91 -11.35 -9.76
CA CYS A 7 -0.63 -12.22 -8.63
C CYS A 7 -1.26 -13.59 -8.90
N SER A 8 -0.45 -14.62 -9.02
CA SER A 8 -0.89 -16.00 -9.27
C SER A 8 -0.36 -16.98 -8.22
N GLU A 9 -0.83 -18.21 -8.24
CA GLU A 9 -0.36 -19.33 -7.42
C GLU A 9 -0.34 -19.10 -5.90
N ARG A 10 -1.07 -18.09 -5.41
CA ARG A 10 -1.04 -17.66 -3.99
C ARG A 10 -1.27 -18.79 -2.97
N PHE A 11 -2.01 -19.83 -3.35
CA PHE A 11 -2.39 -20.94 -2.47
C PHE A 11 -1.70 -22.25 -2.82
N THR A 12 -0.68 -22.21 -3.66
CA THR A 12 0.14 -23.38 -4.00
C THR A 12 1.28 -23.58 -3.00
N LYS A 13 1.94 -24.73 -3.05
CA LYS A 13 3.12 -25.02 -2.23
C LYS A 13 4.31 -24.10 -2.57
N ASP A 14 4.40 -23.66 -3.83
CA ASP A 14 5.46 -22.78 -4.32
C ASP A 14 5.23 -21.31 -3.97
N GLY A 15 4.05 -21.00 -3.44
CA GLY A 15 3.68 -19.67 -2.96
C GLY A 15 3.35 -18.68 -4.08
N LEU A 16 3.12 -17.46 -3.68
CA LEU A 16 2.74 -16.35 -4.56
C LEU A 16 3.78 -16.12 -5.66
N LYS A 17 3.28 -15.98 -6.90
CA LYS A 17 4.04 -15.51 -8.07
C LYS A 17 3.54 -14.14 -8.48
N GLU A 18 4.46 -13.31 -8.94
CA GLU A 18 4.18 -11.94 -9.37
C GLU A 18 4.78 -11.69 -10.76
N ASP A 19 3.92 -11.41 -11.72
CA ASP A 19 4.27 -11.16 -13.10
C ASP A 19 3.82 -9.76 -13.52
N PHE A 20 4.64 -9.09 -14.31
CA PHE A 20 4.39 -7.74 -14.76
C PHE A 20 4.16 -7.69 -16.27
N TYR A 21 3.15 -6.94 -16.65
CA TYR A 21 2.75 -6.78 -18.04
C TYR A 21 2.63 -5.30 -18.39
N ASP A 22 2.97 -4.96 -19.63
CA ASP A 22 2.70 -3.65 -20.17
C ASP A 22 1.21 -3.48 -20.55
N GLU A 23 0.85 -2.32 -21.09
CA GLU A 23 -0.53 -2.00 -21.49
C GLU A 23 -1.05 -2.89 -22.64
N ALA A 24 -0.15 -3.41 -23.47
CA ALA A 24 -0.46 -4.33 -24.56
C ALA A 24 -0.45 -5.81 -24.15
N TRP A 25 -0.26 -6.10 -22.88
CA TRP A 25 -0.14 -7.43 -22.31
C TRP A 25 1.14 -8.18 -22.71
N ASN A 26 2.22 -7.47 -23.01
CA ASN A 26 3.54 -8.08 -23.15
C ASN A 26 4.14 -8.28 -21.76
N HIS A 27 4.65 -9.47 -21.48
CA HIS A 27 5.37 -9.76 -20.24
C HIS A 27 6.64 -8.92 -20.13
N LEU A 28 6.86 -8.32 -19.00
CA LEU A 28 8.01 -7.47 -18.72
C LEU A 28 9.09 -8.27 -17.97
N GLU A 29 10.33 -8.12 -18.38
CA GLU A 29 11.51 -8.71 -17.75
C GLU A 29 11.84 -7.99 -16.43
N VAL A 30 10.90 -8.05 -15.48
CA VAL A 30 11.01 -7.45 -14.16
C VAL A 30 10.37 -8.34 -13.11
N LYS A 31 10.95 -8.40 -11.94
CA LYS A 31 10.41 -9.15 -10.80
C LYS A 31 10.72 -8.48 -9.48
N ARG A 32 10.00 -8.87 -8.45
CA ARG A 32 10.33 -8.49 -7.08
C ARG A 32 11.29 -9.49 -6.45
N PRO A 33 12.15 -9.05 -5.51
CA PRO A 33 13.13 -9.95 -4.86
C PRO A 33 12.49 -11.14 -4.13
N VAL A 34 11.30 -10.92 -3.55
CA VAL A 34 10.62 -11.89 -2.68
C VAL A 34 9.79 -12.91 -3.45
N HIS A 35 9.22 -12.50 -4.61
CA HIS A 35 8.30 -13.33 -5.38
C HIS A 35 8.87 -13.60 -6.76
N GLY A 36 8.94 -14.87 -7.14
CA GLY A 36 9.32 -15.28 -8.51
C GLY A 36 8.19 -15.06 -9.49
N ASN A 37 8.51 -15.17 -10.79
CA ASN A 37 7.51 -15.20 -11.84
C ASN A 37 6.88 -16.59 -11.99
N ALA A 38 5.69 -16.65 -12.56
CA ALA A 38 5.04 -17.92 -12.92
C ALA A 38 5.85 -18.67 -13.99
N VAL A 39 5.75 -19.99 -14.00
CA VAL A 39 6.44 -20.83 -14.97
C VAL A 39 5.78 -20.75 -16.35
N PHE A 40 4.47 -20.50 -16.37
CA PHE A 40 3.67 -20.45 -17.58
C PHE A 40 3.16 -19.03 -17.84
N PRO A 41 3.00 -18.66 -19.14
CA PRO A 41 2.39 -17.39 -19.49
C PRO A 41 0.99 -17.27 -18.89
N ILE A 42 0.69 -16.11 -18.33
CA ILE A 42 -0.64 -15.82 -17.78
C ILE A 42 -1.52 -15.24 -18.88
N GLU A 43 -2.68 -15.83 -19.08
CA GLU A 43 -3.63 -15.32 -20.06
C GLU A 43 -4.17 -13.95 -19.64
N ARG A 44 -4.38 -13.10 -20.64
CA ARG A 44 -4.98 -11.79 -20.45
C ARG A 44 -6.42 -11.95 -19.96
N PRO A 45 -6.83 -11.26 -18.88
CA PRO A 45 -8.23 -11.29 -18.41
C PRO A 45 -9.21 -10.88 -19.51
N LYS A 46 -10.33 -11.55 -19.62
CA LYS A 46 -11.36 -11.21 -20.64
C LYS A 46 -11.91 -9.81 -20.46
N GLN A 47 -12.02 -9.36 -19.21
CA GLN A 47 -12.51 -8.03 -18.83
C GLN A 47 -11.40 -6.99 -18.63
N TYR A 48 -10.21 -7.21 -19.20
CA TYR A 48 -9.07 -6.31 -19.02
C TYR A 48 -9.35 -4.87 -19.47
N GLU A 49 -10.07 -4.68 -20.59
CA GLU A 49 -10.44 -3.35 -21.05
C GLU A 49 -11.35 -2.62 -20.04
N LEU A 50 -12.34 -3.32 -19.50
CA LEU A 50 -13.17 -2.78 -18.43
C LEU A 50 -12.34 -2.44 -17.18
N MET A 51 -11.38 -3.28 -16.80
CA MET A 51 -10.48 -2.98 -15.68
C MET A 51 -9.68 -1.71 -15.94
N LYS A 52 -9.16 -1.50 -17.15
CA LYS A 52 -8.44 -0.25 -17.53
C LYS A 52 -9.32 0.99 -17.41
N GLU A 53 -10.57 0.91 -17.87
CA GLU A 53 -11.52 2.01 -17.72
C GLU A 53 -11.81 2.34 -16.25
N LEU A 54 -12.03 1.31 -15.44
CA LEU A 54 -12.25 1.47 -14.00
C LEU A 54 -11.03 2.07 -13.29
N VAL A 55 -9.81 1.58 -13.60
CA VAL A 55 -8.56 2.16 -13.08
C VAL A 55 -8.47 3.64 -13.43
N ALA A 56 -8.74 4.02 -14.67
CA ALA A 56 -8.67 5.42 -15.08
C ALA A 56 -9.60 6.33 -14.26
N LYS A 57 -10.82 5.86 -13.99
CA LYS A 57 -11.81 6.58 -13.16
C LYS A 57 -11.39 6.65 -11.69
N LEU A 58 -10.96 5.50 -11.13
CA LEU A 58 -10.63 5.40 -9.71
C LEU A 58 -9.32 6.12 -9.35
N SER A 59 -8.37 6.22 -10.30
CA SER A 59 -7.09 6.91 -10.09
C SER A 59 -7.07 8.37 -10.55
N GLU A 60 -8.23 8.93 -10.91
CA GLU A 60 -8.32 10.34 -11.31
C GLU A 60 -7.72 11.24 -10.23
N LYS A 61 -6.82 12.14 -10.64
CA LYS A 61 -6.09 13.07 -9.75
C LYS A 61 -5.08 12.42 -8.79
N MET A 62 -4.87 11.11 -8.84
CA MET A 62 -3.85 10.45 -8.03
C MET A 62 -2.52 10.39 -8.79
N PRO A 63 -1.40 10.86 -8.22
CA PRO A 63 -0.08 10.77 -8.85
C PRO A 63 0.39 9.32 -9.00
N PHE A 64 -0.02 8.46 -8.08
CA PHE A 64 0.23 7.03 -8.10
C PHE A 64 -0.85 6.29 -7.28
N ALA A 65 -1.31 5.15 -7.79
CA ALA A 65 -2.10 4.17 -7.04
C ALA A 65 -1.95 2.79 -7.67
N ARG A 66 -1.93 1.73 -6.87
CA ARG A 66 -2.19 0.36 -7.30
C ARG A 66 -3.66 0.07 -7.01
N ILE A 67 -4.39 -0.37 -8.00
CA ILE A 67 -5.80 -0.71 -7.88
C ILE A 67 -5.97 -2.17 -8.25
N ASP A 68 -6.43 -2.96 -7.30
CA ASP A 68 -6.52 -4.41 -7.42
C ASP A 68 -7.94 -4.85 -7.77
N PHE A 69 -8.02 -5.73 -8.77
CA PHE A 69 -9.26 -6.35 -9.21
C PHE A 69 -9.13 -7.87 -9.21
N TYR A 70 -10.26 -8.52 -9.13
CA TYR A 70 -10.41 -9.95 -9.38
C TYR A 70 -11.38 -10.15 -10.55
N GLU A 71 -11.10 -11.14 -11.40
CA GLU A 71 -12.04 -11.61 -12.40
C GLU A 71 -12.51 -13.03 -12.04
N VAL A 72 -13.80 -13.20 -11.82
CA VAL A 72 -14.40 -14.49 -11.53
C VAL A 72 -15.65 -14.66 -12.41
N ASN A 73 -15.67 -15.70 -13.23
CA ASN A 73 -16.74 -15.95 -14.18
C ASN A 73 -17.05 -14.73 -15.07
N GLU A 74 -16.01 -14.13 -15.62
CA GLU A 74 -16.08 -12.94 -16.49
C GLU A 74 -16.70 -11.70 -15.82
N LYS A 75 -16.75 -11.67 -14.49
CA LYS A 75 -17.17 -10.50 -13.71
C LYS A 75 -15.99 -9.91 -12.98
N VAL A 76 -15.88 -8.59 -13.03
CA VAL A 76 -14.85 -7.83 -12.32
C VAL A 76 -15.33 -7.49 -10.93
N TYR A 77 -14.49 -7.78 -9.95
CA TYR A 77 -14.68 -7.41 -8.55
C TYR A 77 -13.56 -6.50 -8.11
N PHE A 78 -13.91 -5.43 -7.43
CA PHE A 78 -12.95 -4.52 -6.82
C PHE A 78 -12.27 -5.20 -5.61
N GLY A 79 -10.96 -5.08 -5.52
CA GLY A 79 -10.15 -5.54 -4.41
C GLY A 79 -9.80 -4.41 -3.45
N GLU A 80 -8.73 -3.67 -3.77
CA GLU A 80 -8.25 -2.57 -2.92
C GLU A 80 -7.57 -1.47 -3.74
N ILE A 81 -7.39 -0.30 -3.12
CA ILE A 81 -6.49 0.74 -3.61
C ILE A 81 -5.31 0.81 -2.65
N THR A 82 -4.10 0.67 -3.18
CA THR A 82 -2.85 0.74 -2.41
C THR A 82 -2.00 1.89 -2.90
N PHE A 83 -1.70 2.85 -2.02
CA PHE A 83 -0.90 4.02 -2.38
C PHE A 83 0.60 3.75 -2.30
N TYR A 84 1.01 2.87 -1.40
CA TYR A 84 2.42 2.53 -1.16
C TYR A 84 2.60 1.01 -1.08
N PRO A 85 2.64 0.30 -2.23
CA PRO A 85 2.87 -1.14 -2.25
C PRO A 85 4.15 -1.49 -1.48
N ALA A 86 4.09 -2.52 -0.65
CA ALA A 86 5.18 -2.95 0.22
C ALA A 86 5.81 -1.81 1.05
N SER A 87 4.99 -0.83 1.46
CA SER A 87 5.42 0.36 2.21
C SER A 87 6.48 1.20 1.47
N GLY A 88 6.62 1.04 0.15
CA GLY A 88 7.59 1.76 -0.66
C GLY A 88 9.05 1.30 -0.52
N PHE A 89 9.32 0.19 0.14
CA PHE A 89 10.68 -0.29 0.43
C PHE A 89 11.10 -1.53 -0.37
N GLU A 90 10.21 -2.10 -1.13
CA GLU A 90 10.54 -3.26 -1.96
C GLU A 90 11.03 -2.81 -3.33
N GLY A 91 12.25 -3.18 -3.68
CA GLY A 91 12.86 -2.88 -4.96
C GLY A 91 12.42 -3.83 -6.08
N PHE A 92 13.01 -3.64 -7.27
CA PHE A 92 12.78 -4.45 -8.46
C PHE A 92 14.07 -5.07 -8.97
N ILE A 93 13.97 -6.17 -9.68
CA ILE A 93 15.07 -6.84 -10.35
C ILE A 93 14.76 -6.92 -11.86
N PRO A 94 15.60 -6.37 -12.76
CA PRO A 94 16.83 -5.61 -12.45
C PRO A 94 16.56 -4.24 -11.84
N GLU A 95 17.54 -3.71 -11.07
CA GLU A 95 17.44 -2.48 -10.28
C GLU A 95 17.09 -1.23 -11.08
N GLU A 96 17.42 -1.20 -12.36
CA GLU A 96 17.08 -0.11 -13.30
C GLU A 96 15.57 0.17 -13.36
N TRP A 97 14.73 -0.81 -13.00
CA TRP A 97 13.29 -0.63 -12.95
C TRP A 97 12.84 0.31 -11.84
N ASP A 98 13.56 0.40 -10.75
CA ASP A 98 13.25 1.36 -9.67
C ASP A 98 13.29 2.79 -10.20
N LEU A 99 14.36 3.12 -10.94
CA LEU A 99 14.49 4.44 -11.56
C LEU A 99 13.45 4.67 -12.68
N LYS A 100 13.21 3.65 -13.50
CA LYS A 100 12.22 3.72 -14.59
C LYS A 100 10.82 3.98 -14.05
N LEU A 101 10.39 3.26 -13.02
CA LEU A 101 9.09 3.44 -12.39
C LEU A 101 8.99 4.77 -11.65
N GLY A 102 10.05 5.16 -10.94
CA GLY A 102 10.14 6.46 -10.28
C GLY A 102 9.96 7.63 -11.25
N ASN A 103 10.53 7.54 -12.45
CA ASN A 103 10.37 8.57 -13.49
C ASN A 103 8.95 8.67 -14.06
N TRP A 104 8.10 7.67 -13.85
CA TRP A 104 6.69 7.75 -14.24
C TRP A 104 5.85 8.57 -13.27
N ILE A 105 6.32 8.73 -12.03
CA ILE A 105 5.61 9.45 -10.98
C ILE A 105 5.89 10.94 -11.14
N LYS A 106 4.83 11.72 -11.37
CA LYS A 106 4.91 13.19 -11.38
C LYS A 106 4.37 13.69 -10.05
N LEU A 107 5.28 14.07 -9.17
CA LEU A 107 4.90 14.70 -7.92
C LEU A 107 4.34 16.11 -8.17
N PRO A 108 3.32 16.55 -7.41
CA PRO A 108 2.86 17.91 -7.46
C PRO A 108 4.00 18.87 -7.16
N SER A 109 4.13 19.97 -7.92
CA SER A 109 5.12 20.99 -7.62
C SER A 109 4.80 21.65 -6.29
N VAL A 110 5.76 21.56 -5.37
CA VAL A 110 5.65 22.19 -4.05
C VAL A 110 5.88 23.69 -4.21
N CYS A 111 4.84 24.49 -4.15
CA CYS A 111 4.97 25.92 -4.01
C CYS A 111 5.31 26.25 -2.55
N GLY A 112 6.57 26.57 -2.29
CA GLY A 112 7.04 27.24 -1.06
C GLY A 112 7.07 26.40 0.21
N GLY A 113 8.25 25.98 0.60
CA GLY A 113 8.71 25.80 1.98
C GLY A 113 7.86 24.98 2.94
N GLY A 114 7.55 23.75 2.60
CA GLY A 114 6.88 22.79 3.47
C GLY A 114 6.04 21.84 2.64
N TYR A 115 6.19 20.54 2.87
CA TYR A 115 5.35 19.55 2.25
C TYR A 115 3.90 19.70 2.75
N ARG A 116 3.13 20.59 2.15
CA ARG A 116 1.67 20.49 2.23
C ARG A 116 1.25 19.45 1.22
N LEU A 117 1.04 18.25 1.70
CA LEU A 117 0.28 17.24 0.98
C LEU A 117 -1.15 17.78 0.86
N ASN A 118 -1.64 17.87 -0.37
CA ASN A 118 -3.06 18.08 -0.56
C ASN A 118 -3.80 17.00 0.23
N SER A 119 -4.70 17.45 1.08
CA SER A 119 -5.40 16.71 2.13
C SER A 119 -6.20 15.48 1.67
N ASP A 120 -6.29 15.25 0.37
CA ASP A 120 -7.32 14.33 -0.11
C ASP A 120 -6.87 12.88 -0.29
N VAL A 121 -5.57 12.55 -0.33
CA VAL A 121 -5.18 11.16 -0.65
C VAL A 121 -3.87 10.66 -0.03
N CYS A 122 -2.97 11.51 0.45
CA CYS A 122 -1.60 11.11 0.78
C CYS A 122 -1.18 11.32 2.23
N SER A 123 -2.04 11.81 3.09
CA SER A 123 -1.66 12.35 4.40
C SER A 123 -1.18 11.30 5.41
N ILE A 124 -1.67 10.09 5.34
CA ILE A 124 -1.51 9.12 6.43
C ILE A 124 -0.11 8.51 6.50
N THR A 125 0.46 8.08 5.38
CA THR A 125 1.76 7.39 5.36
C THR A 125 2.94 8.35 5.41
N ILE A 126 2.81 9.55 4.84
CA ILE A 126 3.87 10.56 4.85
C ILE A 126 3.96 11.28 6.21
N ALA A 127 2.84 11.47 6.89
CA ALA A 127 2.85 11.99 8.25
C ALA A 127 3.66 11.07 9.20
N SER A 128 3.59 9.75 9.03
CA SER A 128 4.36 8.81 9.86
C SER A 128 5.87 8.91 9.62
N SER A 129 6.33 9.05 8.37
CA SER A 129 7.75 9.20 8.07
C SER A 129 8.31 10.58 8.49
N TYR A 130 7.52 11.63 8.42
CA TYR A 130 7.92 12.96 8.88
C TYR A 130 8.03 13.05 10.42
N TYR A 131 7.11 12.40 11.13
CA TYR A 131 7.13 12.39 12.59
C TYR A 131 8.33 11.63 13.16
N ASN A 132 8.72 10.54 12.53
CA ASN A 132 9.85 9.72 12.97
C ASN A 132 11.23 10.35 12.70
N HIS A 133 11.36 11.20 11.72
CA HIS A 133 12.66 11.82 11.40
C HIS A 133 13.18 12.74 12.51
N LYS A 134 12.32 13.18 13.43
CA LYS A 134 12.72 14.08 14.54
C LYS A 134 12.91 13.39 15.89
N GLN A 135 12.34 12.21 16.14
CA GLN A 135 12.30 11.65 17.50
C GLN A 135 12.79 10.20 17.66
N THR A 136 12.72 9.35 16.65
CA THR A 136 13.20 7.97 16.75
C THR A 136 13.79 7.48 15.43
N LYS A 137 14.73 6.52 15.51
CA LYS A 137 15.30 5.85 14.33
C LYS A 137 14.36 4.78 13.72
N ALA A 138 13.21 4.53 14.31
CA ALA A 138 12.27 3.48 13.93
C ALA A 138 11.03 4.07 13.24
N LEU A 139 10.62 3.47 12.13
CA LEU A 139 9.39 3.83 11.43
C LEU A 139 8.17 3.25 12.17
N VAL A 140 7.16 4.10 12.38
CA VAL A 140 5.86 3.70 12.91
C VAL A 140 4.83 3.84 11.80
N ASP A 141 4.13 2.76 11.47
CA ASP A 141 3.02 2.78 10.52
C ASP A 141 1.70 3.01 11.22
N TYR A 142 0.87 3.84 10.62
CA TYR A 142 -0.53 4.03 11.01
C TYR A 142 -1.44 3.55 9.89
N LYS A 143 -2.36 2.64 10.18
CA LYS A 143 -3.34 2.11 9.21
C LYS A 143 -4.74 2.38 9.72
N PHE A 144 -5.47 3.21 9.00
CA PHE A 144 -6.83 3.60 9.36
C PHE A 144 -7.84 2.62 8.77
N PHE A 145 -8.76 2.18 9.61
CA PHE A 145 -9.92 1.40 9.19
C PHE A 145 -11.11 2.34 9.08
N CYS A 146 -11.46 2.63 7.82
CA CYS A 146 -12.54 3.56 7.51
C CYS A 146 -13.77 2.78 7.04
N PHE A 147 -14.92 3.13 7.57
CA PHE A 147 -16.22 2.58 7.17
C PHE A 147 -17.14 3.74 6.78
N GLN A 148 -17.68 3.69 5.58
CA GLN A 148 -18.56 4.74 5.04
C GLN A 148 -17.97 6.16 5.13
N GLY A 149 -16.66 6.28 4.89
CA GLY A 149 -15.95 7.56 4.94
C GLY A 149 -15.56 8.04 6.35
N VAL A 150 -15.83 7.25 7.39
CA VAL A 150 -15.47 7.57 8.77
C VAL A 150 -14.33 6.66 9.24
N ALA A 151 -13.26 7.26 9.78
CA ALA A 151 -12.17 6.53 10.41
C ALA A 151 -12.61 6.05 11.80
N GLU A 152 -12.85 4.75 11.96
CA GLU A 152 -13.35 4.16 13.20
C GLU A 152 -12.23 3.62 14.10
N SER A 153 -11.12 3.21 13.51
CA SER A 153 -9.97 2.70 14.26
C SER A 153 -8.66 2.86 13.51
N VAL A 154 -7.59 2.89 14.28
CA VAL A 154 -6.22 3.00 13.78
C VAL A 154 -5.40 1.82 14.27
N MET A 155 -4.73 1.11 13.38
CA MET A 155 -3.71 0.14 13.73
C MET A 155 -2.35 0.81 13.65
N VAL A 156 -1.62 0.77 14.75
CA VAL A 156 -0.24 1.29 14.83
C VAL A 156 0.72 0.11 14.82
N CYS A 157 1.64 0.10 13.88
CA CYS A 157 2.71 -0.90 13.78
C CYS A 157 4.03 -0.28 14.21
N THR A 158 4.67 -0.91 15.19
CA THR A 158 5.97 -0.49 15.73
C THR A 158 7.00 -1.61 15.63
N GLU A 159 8.27 -1.30 15.86
CA GLU A 159 9.36 -2.27 15.95
C GLU A 159 9.56 -3.10 14.67
N ARG A 160 9.24 -2.57 13.50
CA ARG A 160 9.45 -3.27 12.21
C ARG A 160 10.90 -3.62 11.95
N GLU A 161 11.81 -2.77 12.38
CA GLU A 161 13.26 -2.94 12.22
C GLU A 161 13.80 -4.16 12.97
N THR A 162 13.07 -4.68 13.96
CA THR A 162 13.48 -5.88 14.73
C THR A 162 13.16 -7.19 14.01
N GLY A 163 12.39 -7.14 12.90
CA GLY A 163 11.82 -8.31 12.25
C GLY A 163 10.63 -8.93 13.00
N HIS A 164 10.24 -8.35 14.14
CA HIS A 164 9.12 -8.79 14.98
C HIS A 164 8.16 -7.63 15.26
N PRO A 165 7.45 -7.11 14.24
CA PRO A 165 6.59 -5.95 14.38
C PRO A 165 5.48 -6.19 15.41
N LYS A 166 5.17 -5.16 16.17
CA LYS A 166 4.07 -5.14 17.12
C LYS A 166 2.93 -4.29 16.58
N PHE A 167 1.71 -4.75 16.78
CA PHE A 167 0.50 -4.11 16.29
C PHE A 167 -0.41 -3.73 17.46
N TYR A 168 -0.82 -2.47 17.51
CA TYR A 168 -1.71 -1.92 18.49
C TYR A 168 -2.89 -1.24 17.83
N PHE A 169 -4.08 -1.37 18.36
CA PHE A 169 -5.28 -0.79 17.79
C PHE A 169 -5.83 0.29 18.73
N PHE A 170 -6.18 1.42 18.17
CA PHE A 170 -6.77 2.55 18.89
C PHE A 170 -8.10 2.94 18.23
N ASP A 171 -9.05 3.42 19.02
CA ASP A 171 -10.24 4.09 18.49
C ASP A 171 -9.93 5.55 18.14
N LYS A 172 -10.93 6.27 17.64
CA LYS A 172 -10.80 7.68 17.26
C LYS A 172 -10.47 8.61 18.43
N GLU A 173 -10.82 8.22 19.65
CA GLU A 173 -10.46 8.92 20.89
C GLU A 173 -9.07 8.52 21.41
N TRP A 174 -8.33 7.68 20.68
CA TRP A 174 -7.01 7.17 21.04
C TRP A 174 -6.99 6.22 22.24
N ASN A 175 -8.10 5.54 22.52
CA ASN A 175 -8.13 4.48 23.53
C ASN A 175 -7.65 3.15 22.90
N LEU A 176 -6.77 2.45 23.63
CA LEU A 176 -6.26 1.15 23.19
C LEU A 176 -7.38 0.11 23.16
N LYS A 177 -7.53 -0.57 22.03
CA LYS A 177 -8.48 -1.68 21.85
C LYS A 177 -7.75 -3.02 21.85
N LYS A 178 -8.27 -3.98 22.59
CA LYS A 178 -7.74 -5.35 22.60
C LYS A 178 -8.47 -6.20 21.56
N TYR A 179 -7.90 -6.30 20.34
CA TYR A 179 -8.40 -7.20 19.32
C TYR A 179 -7.54 -8.47 19.29
N ASN A 180 -8.13 -9.62 19.56
CA ASN A 180 -7.46 -10.89 19.88
C ASN A 180 -6.69 -11.57 18.71
N ILE A 181 -6.60 -11.00 17.53
CA ILE A 181 -6.14 -11.76 16.35
C ILE A 181 -4.68 -11.49 15.97
N ARG A 182 -4.09 -10.35 16.32
CA ARG A 182 -2.70 -9.99 15.94
C ARG A 182 -1.91 -9.23 16.99
N GLY A 183 -2.49 -8.85 18.09
CA GLY A 183 -1.80 -8.12 19.15
C GLY A 183 -1.33 -9.05 20.25
N LYS A 184 -0.03 -9.03 20.56
CA LYS A 184 0.39 -9.44 21.90
C LYS A 184 -0.31 -8.53 22.88
N GLU A 185 -0.75 -9.07 24.01
CA GLU A 185 -1.37 -8.25 25.06
C GLU A 185 -0.43 -7.11 25.43
N ALA A 186 -0.90 -5.89 25.23
CA ALA A 186 -0.20 -4.74 25.73
C ALA A 186 -0.24 -4.76 27.25
N PRO A 187 0.85 -4.38 27.95
CA PRO A 187 0.85 -4.26 29.39
C PRO A 187 -0.29 -3.36 29.88
N GLU A 188 -0.74 -3.57 31.10
CA GLU A 188 -1.75 -2.71 31.70
C GLU A 188 -1.25 -1.24 31.75
N GLY A 189 -2.09 -0.31 31.32
CA GLY A 189 -1.73 1.12 31.24
C GLY A 189 -0.85 1.49 30.04
N PHE A 190 -0.58 0.55 29.11
CA PHE A 190 0.18 0.85 27.89
C PHE A 190 -0.59 1.80 26.99
N THR A 191 0.10 2.82 26.49
CA THR A 191 -0.37 3.68 25.42
C THR A 191 0.80 4.10 24.52
N LEU A 192 0.48 4.58 23.35
CA LEU A 192 1.42 5.24 22.46
C LEU A 192 1.08 6.73 22.37
N PRO A 193 2.06 7.61 22.14
CA PRO A 193 1.78 9.02 21.89
C PRO A 193 0.82 9.18 20.72
N LYS A 194 -0.27 9.95 20.95
CA LYS A 194 -1.18 10.33 19.87
C LYS A 194 -0.46 11.31 18.94
N PRO A 195 -0.39 11.07 17.63
CA PRO A 195 0.15 12.05 16.70
C PRO A 195 -0.72 13.32 16.68
N ASP A 196 -0.10 14.50 16.69
CA ASP A 196 -0.81 15.79 16.70
C ASP A 196 -1.72 15.98 15.47
N CYS A 197 -1.34 15.37 14.32
CA CYS A 197 -2.08 15.47 13.08
C CYS A 197 -3.29 14.53 12.97
N ILE A 198 -3.54 13.64 13.93
CA ILE A 198 -4.68 12.70 13.87
C ILE A 198 -6.03 13.41 13.92
N ASP A 199 -6.11 14.51 14.67
CA ASP A 199 -7.36 15.27 14.82
C ASP A 199 -7.67 16.14 13.59
N GLU A 200 -6.72 16.25 12.65
CA GLU A 200 -6.88 16.98 11.38
C GLU A 200 -7.33 16.09 10.21
N MET A 201 -7.48 14.79 10.44
CA MET A 201 -7.88 13.75 9.47
C MET A 201 -9.30 13.28 9.72
#